data_7b5a5641c121267a536c038d0885ab23
#
_entry.id   7b5a5641c121267a536c038d0885ab23
#
_cell.length_a   1.000
_cell.length_b   1.000
_cell.length_c   1.000
_cell.angle_alpha   90.00
_cell.angle_beta   90.00
_cell.angle_gamma   90.00
#
_symmetry.space_group_name_H-M   'P 1'
#
loop_
_entity.id
_entity.type
_entity.pdbx_description
1 polymer ?
#
loop_
_entity_poly.entity_id
_entity_poly.type
_entity_poly.pdbx_seq_one_letter_code
_entity_poly.pdbx_strand_id
1 'polypeptide(L)'
;KEVPSKDLGMMAMAYGHVYVASVAFGDNDSQTVRAFLEAESYEGPSFNIAYSHCIAHGYNLADGLDHQKMAVECGAWPLYRFDPRRTAMGENPLKLDSRAPKISFEEYALSETRFRMLMKTNPERSKRLLEEAQRVVQAKYDMYQQLANLHYGSDADQETN
;
A
#
# COMPACT_ATOMS: atom_id res chain seq x y z
N LYS A 1 3.19 3.70 17.41
CA LYS A 1 1.81 3.35 17.83
C LYS A 1 1.81 1.87 18.20
N GLU A 2 1.36 1.55 19.38
CA GLU A 2 1.30 0.16 19.88
C GLU A 2 0.10 -0.64 19.31
N VAL A 3 -0.72 -0.01 18.47
CA VAL A 3 -1.90 -0.62 17.83
C VAL A 3 -1.81 -0.42 16.32
N PRO A 4 -2.04 -1.46 15.51
CA PRO A 4 -2.08 -1.35 14.06
C PRO A 4 -3.09 -0.30 13.59
N SER A 5 -2.79 0.40 12.52
CA SER A 5 -3.73 1.31 11.87
C SER A 5 -4.75 0.50 11.07
N LYS A 6 -5.97 1.05 10.92
CA LYS A 6 -6.98 0.48 10.03
C LYS A 6 -6.47 0.51 8.58
N ASP A 7 -6.79 -0.53 7.83
CA ASP A 7 -6.56 -0.58 6.39
C ASP A 7 -7.86 -0.23 5.64
N LEU A 8 -7.96 1.02 5.22
CA LEU A 8 -9.15 1.53 4.53
C LEU A 8 -9.37 0.84 3.18
N GLY A 9 -8.28 0.48 2.49
CA GLY A 9 -8.37 -0.22 1.22
C GLY A 9 -8.97 -1.61 1.39
N MET A 10 -8.48 -2.38 2.36
CA MET A 10 -9.05 -3.69 2.68
C MET A 10 -10.52 -3.61 3.08
N MET A 11 -10.89 -2.60 3.86
CA MET A 11 -12.30 -2.38 4.24
C MET A 11 -13.17 -2.09 3.02
N ALA A 12 -12.70 -1.27 2.08
CA ALA A 12 -13.42 -0.95 0.85
C ALA A 12 -13.50 -2.16 -0.10
N MET A 13 -12.42 -2.92 -0.25
CA MET A 13 -12.40 -4.15 -1.06
C MET A 13 -13.37 -5.22 -0.55
N ALA A 14 -13.61 -5.27 0.77
CA ALA A 14 -14.54 -6.23 1.37
C ALA A 14 -16.00 -6.06 0.90
N TYR A 15 -16.38 -4.90 0.35
CA TYR A 15 -17.69 -4.70 -0.29
C TYR A 15 -17.83 -5.46 -1.62
N GLY A 16 -16.74 -5.87 -2.26
CA GLY A 16 -16.72 -6.66 -3.49
C GLY A 16 -17.12 -5.91 -4.77
N HIS A 17 -17.82 -4.79 -4.67
CA HIS A 17 -18.33 -4.00 -5.80
C HIS A 17 -17.77 -2.56 -5.86
N VAL A 18 -16.75 -2.26 -5.06
CA VAL A 18 -16.07 -0.96 -5.04
C VAL A 18 -14.73 -1.10 -5.76
N TYR A 19 -14.48 -0.24 -6.75
CA TYR A 19 -13.12 -0.11 -7.28
C TYR A 19 -12.23 0.54 -6.23
N VAL A 20 -11.05 -0.04 -5.96
CA VAL A 20 -10.13 0.49 -4.95
C VAL A 20 -8.72 0.56 -5.50
N ALA A 21 -8.06 1.71 -5.34
CA ALA A 21 -6.65 1.84 -5.67
C ALA A 21 -5.87 2.55 -4.56
N SER A 22 -4.64 2.10 -4.34
CA SER A 22 -3.64 2.78 -3.53
C SER A 22 -2.54 3.30 -4.45
N VAL A 23 -2.30 4.61 -4.41
CA VAL A 23 -1.39 5.29 -5.34
C VAL A 23 -0.42 6.20 -4.62
N ALA A 24 0.77 6.39 -5.22
CA ALA A 24 1.77 7.37 -4.78
C ALA A 24 2.45 7.94 -6.03
N PHE A 25 2.08 9.15 -6.42
CA PHE A 25 2.55 9.80 -7.63
C PHE A 25 4.09 9.90 -7.68
N GLY A 26 4.73 10.16 -6.53
CA GLY A 26 6.19 10.29 -6.43
C GLY A 26 6.96 8.99 -6.64
N ASP A 27 6.30 7.80 -6.51
CA ASP A 27 6.94 6.51 -6.84
C ASP A 27 6.63 6.09 -8.28
N ASN A 28 5.34 6.16 -8.68
CA ASN A 28 4.90 5.65 -9.99
C ASN A 28 3.72 6.47 -10.52
N ASP A 29 4.05 7.47 -11.35
CA ASP A 29 3.08 8.34 -12.02
C ASP A 29 2.18 7.57 -12.99
N SER A 30 2.75 6.64 -13.75
CA SER A 30 2.01 5.81 -14.71
C SER A 30 0.99 4.91 -14.03
N GLN A 31 1.31 4.33 -12.85
CA GLN A 31 0.37 3.57 -12.04
C GLN A 31 -0.75 4.47 -11.52
N THR A 32 -0.40 5.66 -11.05
CA THR A 32 -1.36 6.65 -10.57
C THR A 32 -2.35 7.05 -11.67
N VAL A 33 -1.87 7.43 -12.85
CA VAL A 33 -2.73 7.78 -13.99
C VAL A 33 -3.64 6.61 -14.38
N ARG A 34 -3.09 5.40 -14.46
CA ARG A 34 -3.87 4.20 -14.78
C ARG A 34 -4.97 3.94 -13.75
N ALA A 35 -4.68 4.07 -12.46
CA ALA A 35 -5.66 3.89 -11.39
C ALA A 35 -6.83 4.88 -11.51
N PHE A 36 -6.56 6.14 -11.86
CA PHE A 36 -7.61 7.13 -12.08
C PHE A 36 -8.45 6.84 -13.34
N LEU A 37 -7.82 6.44 -14.44
CA LEU A 37 -8.54 6.08 -15.67
C LEU A 37 -9.42 4.84 -15.46
N GLU A 38 -8.93 3.83 -14.74
CA GLU A 38 -9.73 2.65 -14.39
C GLU A 38 -10.91 3.02 -13.48
N ALA A 39 -10.67 3.88 -12.47
CA ALA A 39 -11.70 4.36 -11.57
C ALA A 39 -12.80 5.15 -12.29
N GLU A 40 -12.44 6.00 -13.25
CA GLU A 40 -13.39 6.78 -14.05
C GLU A 40 -14.22 5.91 -15.00
N SER A 41 -13.58 4.87 -15.56
CA SER A 41 -14.26 3.91 -16.46
C SER A 41 -15.15 2.91 -15.74
N TYR A 42 -15.12 2.88 -14.40
CA TYR A 42 -15.89 1.94 -13.60
C TYR A 42 -17.29 2.49 -13.31
N GLU A 43 -18.35 1.76 -13.71
CA GLU A 43 -19.75 2.14 -13.50
C GLU A 43 -20.24 1.84 -12.07
N GLY A 44 -19.45 2.16 -11.08
CA GLY A 44 -19.75 1.91 -9.67
C GLY A 44 -18.97 2.85 -8.75
N PRO A 45 -19.07 2.66 -7.43
CA PRO A 45 -18.33 3.46 -6.49
C PRO A 45 -16.82 3.17 -6.62
N SER A 46 -16.02 4.23 -6.68
CA SER A 46 -14.56 4.17 -6.77
C SER A 46 -13.90 4.85 -5.58
N PHE A 47 -12.87 4.24 -5.04
CA PHE A 47 -12.14 4.72 -3.89
C PHE A 47 -10.62 4.73 -4.13
N ASN A 48 -10.07 5.89 -4.45
CA ASN A 48 -8.63 6.07 -4.64
C ASN A 48 -7.99 6.63 -3.36
N ILE A 49 -6.99 5.91 -2.83
CA ILE A 49 -6.22 6.26 -1.64
C ILE A 49 -4.87 6.77 -2.11
N ALA A 50 -4.70 8.09 -2.09
CA ALA A 50 -3.47 8.72 -2.53
C ALA A 50 -2.57 9.09 -1.35
N TYR A 51 -1.26 8.78 -1.46
CA TYR A 51 -0.29 9.26 -0.50
C TYR A 51 -0.20 10.79 -0.57
N SER A 52 -0.34 11.43 0.58
CA SER A 52 -0.14 12.87 0.72
C SER A 52 0.99 13.16 1.69
N HIS A 53 1.99 13.91 1.25
CA HIS A 53 3.04 14.39 2.14
C HIS A 53 2.55 15.58 2.98
N CYS A 54 3.11 15.75 4.19
CA CYS A 54 2.63 16.74 5.14
C CYS A 54 3.81 17.37 5.92
N ILE A 55 3.77 18.68 6.10
CA ILE A 55 4.76 19.45 6.89
C ILE A 55 4.86 18.95 8.35
N ALA A 56 3.76 18.43 8.90
CA ALA A 56 3.73 17.88 10.26
C ALA A 56 4.65 16.68 10.47
N HIS A 57 5.09 15.99 9.41
CA HIS A 57 6.06 14.92 9.48
C HIS A 57 7.49 15.42 9.69
N GLY A 58 7.75 16.69 9.34
CA GLY A 58 9.01 17.36 9.65
C GLY A 58 10.16 16.97 8.71
N TYR A 59 9.89 16.98 7.42
CA TYR A 59 10.89 16.94 6.36
C TYR A 59 10.65 18.07 5.36
N ASN A 60 11.64 18.35 4.50
CA ASN A 60 11.51 19.37 3.47
C ASN A 60 10.49 18.93 2.40
N LEU A 61 9.44 19.71 2.17
CA LEU A 61 8.41 19.39 1.17
C LEU A 61 8.93 19.35 -0.28
N ALA A 62 10.07 19.98 -0.56
CA ALA A 62 10.73 19.84 -1.85
C ALA A 62 11.12 18.38 -2.15
N ASP A 63 11.40 17.59 -1.10
CA ASP A 63 11.76 16.18 -1.17
C ASP A 63 10.51 15.27 -1.10
N GLY A 64 9.31 15.84 -1.22
CA GLY A 64 8.04 15.14 -1.00
C GLY A 64 7.84 13.94 -1.94
N LEU A 65 8.27 14.02 -3.20
CA LEU A 65 8.16 12.93 -4.16
C LEU A 65 9.12 11.79 -3.82
N ASP A 66 10.37 12.11 -3.44
CA ASP A 66 11.34 11.10 -2.99
C ASP A 66 10.87 10.42 -1.71
N HIS A 67 10.26 11.17 -0.80
CA HIS A 67 9.67 10.63 0.42
C HIS A 67 8.51 9.68 0.14
N GLN A 68 7.63 9.97 -0.84
CA GLN A 68 6.61 9.05 -1.30
C GLN A 68 7.22 7.75 -1.85
N LYS A 69 8.27 7.87 -2.67
CA LYS A 69 9.00 6.73 -3.21
C LYS A 69 9.58 5.86 -2.10
N MET A 70 10.23 6.45 -1.10
CA MET A 70 10.74 5.72 0.07
C MET A 70 9.62 4.98 0.83
N ALA A 71 8.44 5.58 0.98
CA ALA A 71 7.29 4.95 1.62
C ALA A 71 6.84 3.68 0.87
N VAL A 72 6.87 3.71 -0.47
CA VAL A 72 6.55 2.55 -1.31
C VAL A 72 7.67 1.51 -1.25
N GLU A 73 8.92 1.94 -1.40
CA GLU A 73 10.09 1.06 -1.44
C GLU A 73 10.36 0.34 -0.10
N CYS A 74 9.94 0.91 1.03
CA CYS A 74 9.99 0.21 2.32
C CYS A 74 8.76 -0.68 2.60
N GLY A 75 7.74 -0.65 1.74
CA GLY A 75 6.49 -1.40 1.91
C GLY A 75 5.46 -0.76 2.84
N ALA A 76 5.73 0.42 3.41
CA ALA A 76 4.77 1.12 4.27
C ALA A 76 3.53 1.59 3.49
N TRP A 77 3.69 1.85 2.20
CA TRP A 77 2.63 2.27 1.30
C TRP A 77 2.59 1.38 0.04
N PRO A 78 1.96 0.19 0.08
CA PRO A 78 1.86 -0.67 -1.08
C PRO A 78 0.94 -0.04 -2.14
N LEU A 79 1.37 -0.08 -3.40
CA LEU A 79 0.56 0.31 -4.55
C LEU A 79 -0.20 -0.89 -5.06
N TYR A 80 -1.51 -0.74 -5.25
CA TYR A 80 -2.37 -1.80 -5.79
C TYR A 80 -3.62 -1.20 -6.44
N ARG A 81 -4.29 -2.03 -7.22
CA ARG A 81 -5.61 -1.76 -7.82
C ARG A 81 -6.49 -2.98 -7.63
N PHE A 82 -7.71 -2.76 -7.20
CA PHE A 82 -8.75 -3.76 -7.08
C PHE A 82 -9.90 -3.36 -8.01
N ASP A 83 -10.08 -4.12 -9.07
CA ASP A 83 -11.13 -3.90 -10.07
C ASP A 83 -12.14 -5.06 -10.02
N PRO A 84 -13.36 -4.84 -9.51
CA PRO A 84 -14.39 -5.89 -9.42
C PRO A 84 -14.74 -6.53 -10.75
N ARG A 85 -14.58 -5.83 -11.88
CA ARG A 85 -14.89 -6.33 -13.23
C ARG A 85 -14.08 -7.56 -13.59
N ARG A 86 -12.86 -7.68 -13.05
CA ARG A 86 -11.95 -8.80 -13.33
C ARG A 86 -12.49 -10.14 -12.82
N THR A 87 -13.26 -10.13 -11.73
CA THR A 87 -13.90 -11.35 -11.20
C THR A 87 -14.85 -11.99 -12.22
N ALA A 88 -15.58 -11.19 -12.99
CA ALA A 88 -16.46 -11.70 -14.05
C ALA A 88 -15.69 -12.34 -15.21
N MET A 89 -14.40 -12.07 -15.33
CA MET A 89 -13.48 -12.68 -16.31
C MET A 89 -12.71 -13.89 -15.75
N GLY A 90 -13.02 -14.33 -14.53
CA GLY A 90 -12.28 -15.39 -13.85
C GLY A 90 -10.88 -14.98 -13.39
N GLU A 91 -10.62 -13.68 -13.33
CA GLU A 91 -9.33 -13.13 -12.93
C GLU A 91 -9.38 -12.58 -11.49
N ASN A 92 -8.21 -12.60 -10.81
CA ASN A 92 -8.09 -11.96 -9.51
C ASN A 92 -8.36 -10.45 -9.63
N PRO A 93 -9.35 -9.90 -8.90
CA PRO A 93 -9.65 -8.47 -8.91
C PRO A 93 -8.50 -7.62 -8.36
N LEU A 94 -7.70 -8.16 -7.43
CA LEU A 94 -6.57 -7.45 -6.84
C LEU A 94 -5.30 -7.63 -7.67
N LYS A 95 -4.70 -6.50 -8.05
CA LYS A 95 -3.39 -6.42 -8.66
C LYS A 95 -2.45 -5.63 -7.77
N LEU A 96 -1.43 -6.28 -7.23
CA LEU A 96 -0.35 -5.62 -6.50
C LEU A 96 0.64 -5.02 -7.50
N ASP A 97 0.74 -3.70 -7.52
CA ASP A 97 1.63 -2.95 -8.43
C ASP A 97 3.01 -2.69 -7.80
N SER A 98 3.10 -2.70 -6.48
CA SER A 98 4.37 -2.58 -5.76
C SER A 98 5.25 -3.81 -5.93
N ARG A 99 6.56 -3.56 -6.05
CA ARG A 99 7.59 -4.60 -5.93
C ARG A 99 7.84 -4.92 -4.45
N ALA A 100 8.58 -6.01 -4.20
CA ALA A 100 9.05 -6.32 -2.85
C ALA A 100 9.86 -5.16 -2.25
N PRO A 101 9.73 -4.91 -0.94
CA PRO A 101 10.48 -3.86 -0.25
C PRO A 101 12.00 -3.98 -0.50
N LYS A 102 12.66 -2.84 -0.74
CA LYS A 102 14.10 -2.75 -1.04
C LYS A 102 14.88 -2.07 0.07
N ILE A 103 14.20 -1.19 0.84
CA ILE A 103 14.79 -0.45 1.96
C ILE A 103 14.05 -0.81 3.25
N SER A 104 14.67 -0.57 4.39
CA SER A 104 14.05 -0.81 5.68
C SER A 104 13.01 0.27 6.02
N PHE A 105 12.04 -0.08 6.88
CA PHE A 105 11.13 0.94 7.44
C PHE A 105 11.89 1.98 8.27
N GLU A 106 12.98 1.60 8.92
CA GLU A 106 13.82 2.52 9.69
C GLU A 106 14.40 3.62 8.81
N GLU A 107 14.93 3.28 7.63
CA GLU A 107 15.49 4.23 6.67
C GLU A 107 14.43 5.28 6.26
N TYR A 108 13.22 4.83 5.93
CA TYR A 108 12.10 5.71 5.64
C TYR A 108 11.70 6.57 6.86
N ALA A 109 11.53 5.96 8.02
CA ALA A 109 11.08 6.64 9.23
C ALA A 109 12.07 7.71 9.70
N LEU A 110 13.38 7.44 9.63
CA LEU A 110 14.39 8.39 10.05
C LEU A 110 14.60 9.57 9.09
N SER A 111 13.99 9.56 7.91
CA SER A 111 13.87 10.75 7.07
C SER A 111 12.94 11.81 7.69
N GLU A 112 12.02 11.42 8.59
CA GLU A 112 11.07 12.31 9.26
C GLU A 112 11.57 12.76 10.64
N THR A 113 11.47 14.04 10.93
CA THR A 113 11.91 14.62 12.21
C THR A 113 11.18 14.04 13.42
N ARG A 114 9.89 13.70 13.28
CA ARG A 114 9.10 13.11 14.38
C ARG A 114 9.68 11.80 14.91
N PHE A 115 10.24 10.94 14.05
CA PHE A 115 10.88 9.70 14.49
C PHE A 115 12.29 9.96 15.05
N ARG A 116 13.07 10.87 14.44
CA ARG A 116 14.37 11.28 14.95
C ARG A 116 14.30 11.90 16.35
N MET A 117 13.23 12.65 16.64
CA MET A 117 13.03 13.21 17.98
C MET A 117 12.79 12.12 19.03
N LEU A 118 12.00 11.08 18.70
CA LEU A 118 11.80 9.97 19.62
C LEU A 118 13.13 9.21 19.89
N MET A 119 13.94 9.01 18.86
CA MET A 119 15.25 8.37 18.99
C MET A 119 16.19 9.15 19.95
N LYS A 120 16.11 10.50 19.94
CA LYS A 120 16.88 11.34 20.85
C LYS A 120 16.34 11.35 22.28
N THR A 121 15.01 11.34 22.45
CA THR A 121 14.37 11.47 23.77
C THR A 121 14.20 10.14 24.48
N ASN A 122 14.01 9.05 23.76
CA ASN A 122 13.86 7.70 24.30
C ASN A 122 14.37 6.63 23.31
N PRO A 123 15.70 6.39 23.24
CA PRO A 123 16.32 5.49 22.29
C PRO A 123 15.77 4.06 22.34
N GLU A 124 15.63 3.50 23.54
CA GLU A 124 15.16 2.11 23.74
C GLU A 124 13.74 1.91 23.23
N ARG A 125 12.85 2.86 23.54
CA ARG A 125 11.47 2.82 23.04
C ARG A 125 11.44 3.00 21.53
N SER A 126 12.25 3.89 20.99
CA SER A 126 12.38 4.13 19.55
C SER A 126 12.76 2.86 18.82
N LYS A 127 13.82 2.17 19.27
CA LYS A 127 14.29 0.92 18.69
C LYS A 127 13.19 -0.14 18.66
N ARG A 128 12.55 -0.39 19.81
CA ARG A 128 11.46 -1.36 19.90
C ARG A 128 10.30 -1.04 18.93
N LEU A 129 9.90 0.24 18.84
CA LEU A 129 8.80 0.65 17.95
C LEU A 129 9.17 0.56 16.47
N LEU A 130 10.44 0.80 16.10
CA LEU A 130 10.92 0.63 14.73
C LEU A 130 10.94 -0.85 14.32
N GLU A 131 11.42 -1.74 15.20
CA GLU A 131 11.39 -3.18 14.97
C GLU A 131 9.97 -3.73 14.83
N GLU A 132 9.04 -3.25 15.67
CA GLU A 132 7.63 -3.62 15.58
C GLU A 132 6.99 -3.09 14.29
N ALA A 133 7.27 -1.83 13.92
CA ALA A 133 6.77 -1.23 12.69
C ALA A 133 7.28 -1.96 11.45
N GLN A 134 8.57 -2.37 11.43
CA GLN A 134 9.13 -3.18 10.33
C GLN A 134 8.37 -4.50 10.17
N ARG A 135 8.07 -5.19 11.28
CA ARG A 135 7.28 -6.44 11.25
C ARG A 135 5.88 -6.23 10.70
N VAL A 136 5.21 -5.16 11.14
CA VAL A 136 3.84 -4.82 10.68
C VAL A 136 3.83 -4.48 9.20
N VAL A 137 4.81 -3.70 8.73
CA VAL A 137 4.94 -3.34 7.32
C VAL A 137 5.18 -4.57 6.45
N GLN A 138 6.09 -5.45 6.86
CA GLN A 138 6.37 -6.69 6.14
C GLN A 138 5.14 -7.59 6.07
N ALA A 139 4.48 -7.83 7.22
CA ALA A 139 3.27 -8.65 7.28
C ALA A 139 2.14 -8.10 6.39
N LYS A 140 2.01 -6.77 6.33
CA LYS A 140 1.04 -6.11 5.44
C LYS A 140 1.35 -6.36 3.97
N TYR A 141 2.61 -6.18 3.57
CA TYR A 141 3.04 -6.44 2.20
C TYR A 141 2.81 -7.90 1.80
N ASP A 142 3.22 -8.85 2.65
CA ASP A 142 3.07 -10.29 2.42
C ASP A 142 1.58 -10.67 2.27
N MET A 143 0.70 -10.08 3.08
CA MET A 143 -0.74 -10.27 2.97
C MET A 143 -1.28 -9.82 1.60
N TYR A 144 -0.92 -8.62 1.14
CA TYR A 144 -1.33 -8.12 -0.18
C TYR A 144 -0.77 -9.00 -1.30
N GLN A 145 0.46 -9.48 -1.17
CA GLN A 145 1.08 -10.39 -2.13
C GLN A 145 0.31 -11.73 -2.21
N GLN A 146 -0.06 -12.30 -1.06
CA GLN A 146 -0.86 -13.53 -1.02
C GLN A 146 -2.24 -13.31 -1.64
N LEU A 147 -2.93 -12.24 -1.30
CA LEU A 147 -4.23 -11.90 -1.88
C LEU A 147 -4.16 -11.69 -3.40
N ALA A 148 -3.11 -11.05 -3.90
CA ALA A 148 -2.90 -10.85 -5.34
C ALA A 148 -2.59 -12.15 -6.10
N ASN A 149 -2.18 -13.21 -5.39
CA ASN A 149 -1.90 -14.53 -5.96
C ASN A 149 -3.06 -15.53 -5.82
N LEU A 150 -4.21 -15.13 -5.26
CA LEU A 150 -5.38 -15.99 -5.19
C LEU A 150 -5.91 -16.31 -6.60
N HIS A 151 -6.28 -17.57 -6.81
CA HIS A 151 -6.95 -18.01 -8.03
C HIS A 151 -8.45 -17.72 -7.95
N TYR A 152 -8.99 -17.14 -9.00
CA TYR A 152 -10.41 -16.80 -9.15
C TYR A 152 -11.08 -17.61 -10.29
N GLY A 153 -10.40 -18.62 -10.84
CA GLY A 153 -10.97 -19.52 -11.85
C GLY A 153 -12.11 -20.35 -11.26
N SER A 154 -13.15 -20.62 -12.05
CA SER A 154 -14.18 -21.60 -11.69
C SER A 154 -13.56 -23.00 -11.68
N ASP A 155 -13.92 -23.83 -10.69
CA ASP A 155 -13.51 -25.26 -10.58
C ASP A 155 -13.94 -26.13 -11.78
N ALA A 156 -14.55 -25.53 -12.82
CA ALA A 156 -15.00 -26.19 -14.02
C ALA A 156 -13.86 -26.77 -14.90
N ASP A 157 -12.62 -26.34 -14.72
CA ASP A 157 -11.48 -26.78 -15.53
C ASP A 157 -10.67 -27.93 -14.90
N GLN A 158 -11.07 -28.44 -13.73
CA GLN A 158 -10.37 -29.55 -13.05
C GLN A 158 -10.99 -30.95 -13.26
N GLU A 159 -12.16 -31.05 -13.91
CA GLU A 159 -12.83 -32.33 -14.14
C GLU A 159 -12.59 -32.99 -15.53
N THR A 160 -11.64 -32.48 -16.31
CA THR A 160 -11.27 -33.12 -17.60
C THR A 160 -9.78 -33.44 -17.65
N ASN A 161 -9.39 -34.42 -16.82
CA ASN A 161 -8.21 -35.25 -17.10
C ASN A 161 -8.33 -36.61 -16.42
#